data_c62a3d1c8f26c8a11cc2f076424c39ef
#
_entry.id   c62a3d1c8f26c8a11cc2f076424c39ef
#
_cell.length_a   1.000
_cell.length_b   1.000
_cell.length_c   1.000
_cell.angle_alpha   90.00
_cell.angle_beta   90.00
_cell.angle_gamma   90.00
#
_symmetry.space_group_name_H-M   'P 1'
#
loop_
_entity.id
_entity.type
_entity.pdbx_description
1 polymer ?
#
loop_
_entity_poly.entity_id
_entity_poly.type
_entity_poly.pdbx_seq_one_letter_code
_entity_poly.pdbx_strand_id
1 'polypeptide(L)'
;LTGPLVCASSQAVNDWYDRHVDAINEPDRPIPSGRIPGHWGFYIAIIWSLVSLYIASYLGVIGFLATVLALILAWLYSMPPIRFKNNGWIGNLACGVSYEGLAWITGATLLSGGSIPNKPSLLLAGLYSASAHGIMTLNDFKAIEGDRQMGVRSLPVQLGAKKAAQVSAALMLIPQIFVLMLLLYLGKQSYAMVIGALMVGQLFLL
;
A
#
# COMPACT_ATOMS: atom_id res chain seq x y z
N LEU A 1 12.39 -5.92 -10.23
CA LEU A 1 11.37 -6.86 -10.73
C LEU A 1 10.38 -7.30 -9.65
N THR A 2 10.80 -7.53 -8.40
CA THR A 2 9.93 -8.09 -7.34
C THR A 2 8.74 -7.19 -7.00
N GLY A 3 8.94 -5.87 -6.90
CA GLY A 3 7.86 -4.92 -6.61
C GLY A 3 6.71 -4.99 -7.62
N PRO A 4 6.95 -4.83 -8.93
CA PRO A 4 5.91 -5.01 -9.96
C PRO A 4 5.24 -6.37 -9.94
N LEU A 5 5.97 -7.45 -9.64
CA LEU A 5 5.40 -8.81 -9.56
C LEU A 5 4.47 -8.97 -8.36
N VAL A 6 4.84 -8.44 -7.19
CA VAL A 6 3.97 -8.42 -5.99
C VAL A 6 2.72 -7.58 -6.26
N CYS A 7 2.87 -6.43 -6.93
CA CYS A 7 1.74 -5.60 -7.33
C CYS A 7 0.80 -6.36 -8.28
N ALA A 8 1.32 -7.05 -9.29
CA ALA A 8 0.53 -7.87 -10.20
C ALA A 8 -0.21 -9.01 -9.46
N SER A 9 0.47 -9.67 -8.50
CA SER A 9 -0.16 -10.67 -7.63
C SER A 9 -1.31 -10.07 -6.82
N SER A 10 -1.09 -8.90 -6.22
CA SER A 10 -2.10 -8.18 -5.43
C SER A 10 -3.34 -7.84 -6.27
N GLN A 11 -3.15 -7.34 -7.50
CA GLN A 11 -4.24 -7.04 -8.41
C GLN A 11 -5.01 -8.30 -8.82
N ALA A 12 -4.32 -9.37 -9.18
CA ALA A 12 -4.95 -10.63 -9.55
C ALA A 12 -5.77 -11.24 -8.40
N VAL A 13 -5.24 -11.17 -7.17
CA VAL A 13 -5.97 -11.60 -5.95
C VAL A 13 -7.20 -10.72 -5.74
N ASN A 14 -7.07 -9.42 -5.88
CA ASN A 14 -8.18 -8.48 -5.73
C ASN A 14 -9.29 -8.76 -6.76
N ASP A 15 -8.94 -8.81 -8.05
CA ASP A 15 -9.90 -9.05 -9.13
C ASP A 15 -10.60 -10.41 -8.99
N TRP A 16 -9.90 -11.43 -8.50
CA TRP A 16 -10.52 -12.73 -8.25
C TRP A 16 -11.56 -12.68 -7.13
N TYR A 17 -11.22 -12.10 -5.98
CA TYR A 17 -12.15 -12.06 -4.85
C TYR A 17 -13.27 -11.04 -5.00
N ASP A 18 -13.10 -10.02 -5.85
CA ASP A 18 -14.11 -9.00 -6.14
C ASP A 18 -14.93 -9.27 -7.40
N ARG A 19 -14.63 -10.35 -8.14
CA ARG A 19 -15.26 -10.64 -9.44
C ARG A 19 -16.80 -10.55 -9.47
N HIS A 20 -17.47 -10.84 -8.34
CA HIS A 20 -18.93 -10.73 -8.25
C HIS A 20 -19.40 -9.29 -8.10
N VAL A 21 -18.63 -8.47 -7.39
CA VAL A 21 -18.90 -7.03 -7.23
C VAL A 21 -18.54 -6.30 -8.53
N ASP A 22 -17.41 -6.66 -9.12
CA ASP A 22 -16.94 -6.09 -10.38
C ASP A 22 -17.88 -6.43 -11.55
N ALA A 23 -18.56 -7.57 -11.52
CA ALA A 23 -19.58 -7.90 -12.52
C ALA A 23 -20.74 -6.89 -12.57
N ILE A 24 -20.98 -6.16 -11.47
CA ILE A 24 -22.00 -5.11 -11.38
C ILE A 24 -21.40 -3.74 -11.69
N ASN A 25 -20.24 -3.42 -11.09
CA ASN A 25 -19.66 -2.08 -11.13
C ASN A 25 -18.77 -1.85 -12.35
N GLU A 26 -18.05 -2.88 -12.77
CA GLU A 26 -17.06 -2.82 -13.86
C GLU A 26 -17.13 -4.10 -14.73
N PRO A 27 -18.25 -4.34 -15.44
CA PRO A 27 -18.50 -5.60 -16.16
C PRO A 27 -17.47 -5.88 -17.27
N ASP A 28 -16.78 -4.85 -17.74
CA ASP A 28 -15.75 -4.96 -18.78
C ASP A 28 -14.37 -5.42 -18.27
N ARG A 29 -14.19 -5.60 -16.95
CA ARG A 29 -12.95 -6.18 -16.41
C ARG A 29 -12.71 -7.59 -16.93
N PRO A 30 -11.44 -8.05 -17.02
CA PRO A 30 -11.10 -9.33 -17.65
C PRO A 30 -11.83 -10.55 -17.08
N ILE A 31 -12.04 -10.63 -15.77
CA ILE A 31 -12.71 -11.77 -15.13
C ILE A 31 -14.25 -11.68 -15.28
N PRO A 32 -14.91 -10.58 -14.91
CA PRO A 32 -16.36 -10.44 -15.08
C PRO A 32 -16.83 -10.58 -16.53
N SER A 33 -16.07 -10.02 -17.48
CA SER A 33 -16.41 -10.11 -18.92
C SER A 33 -16.24 -11.51 -19.54
N GLY A 34 -15.68 -12.46 -18.79
CA GLY A 34 -15.41 -13.82 -19.28
C GLY A 34 -14.14 -13.94 -20.15
N ARG A 35 -13.37 -12.84 -20.38
CA ARG A 35 -12.06 -12.91 -21.09
C ARG A 35 -11.06 -13.79 -20.34
N ILE A 36 -11.18 -13.86 -19.01
CA ILE A 36 -10.48 -14.81 -18.15
C ILE A 36 -11.53 -15.75 -17.55
N PRO A 37 -11.77 -16.93 -18.16
CA PRO A 37 -12.88 -17.80 -17.79
C PRO A 37 -12.57 -18.66 -16.56
N GLY A 38 -13.62 -19.14 -15.91
CA GLY A 38 -13.56 -20.13 -14.83
C GLY A 38 -12.69 -19.68 -13.65
N HIS A 39 -11.76 -20.51 -13.22
CA HIS A 39 -10.87 -20.25 -12.08
C HIS A 39 -9.51 -19.65 -12.48
N TRP A 40 -9.33 -19.27 -13.75
CA TRP A 40 -8.04 -18.77 -14.22
C TRP A 40 -7.55 -17.52 -13.49
N GLY A 41 -8.46 -16.62 -13.07
CA GLY A 41 -8.08 -15.48 -12.24
C GLY A 41 -7.38 -15.89 -10.94
N PHE A 42 -7.88 -16.94 -10.28
CA PHE A 42 -7.27 -17.49 -9.08
C PHE A 42 -5.90 -18.15 -9.37
N TYR A 43 -5.81 -18.93 -10.45
CA TYR A 43 -4.55 -19.55 -10.84
C TYR A 43 -3.48 -18.51 -11.23
N ILE A 44 -3.88 -17.44 -11.92
CA ILE A 44 -2.98 -16.32 -12.23
C ILE A 44 -2.46 -15.69 -10.94
N ALA A 45 -3.32 -15.46 -9.93
CA ALA A 45 -2.88 -14.92 -8.64
C ALA A 45 -1.84 -15.82 -7.96
N ILE A 46 -2.04 -17.15 -7.98
CA ILE A 46 -1.09 -18.10 -7.43
C ILE A 46 0.23 -18.09 -8.23
N ILE A 47 0.14 -18.16 -9.56
CA ILE A 47 1.33 -18.20 -10.43
C ILE A 47 2.18 -16.93 -10.21
N TRP A 48 1.57 -15.75 -10.21
CA TRP A 48 2.29 -14.49 -9.96
C TRP A 48 2.90 -14.44 -8.56
N SER A 49 2.22 -14.99 -7.55
CA SER A 49 2.77 -15.10 -6.20
C SER A 49 4.00 -16.01 -6.18
N LEU A 50 3.94 -17.16 -6.83
CA LEU A 50 5.08 -18.09 -6.92
C LEU A 50 6.25 -17.50 -7.71
N VAL A 51 5.98 -16.81 -8.83
CA VAL A 51 7.00 -16.10 -9.61
C VAL A 51 7.64 -15.00 -8.77
N SER A 52 6.85 -14.26 -8.00
CA SER A 52 7.37 -13.23 -7.08
C SER A 52 8.32 -13.84 -6.05
N LEU A 53 7.96 -14.97 -5.43
CA LEU A 53 8.81 -15.68 -4.46
C LEU A 53 10.08 -16.23 -5.11
N TYR A 54 9.96 -16.79 -6.30
CA TYR A 54 11.12 -17.28 -7.04
C TYR A 54 12.13 -16.16 -7.33
N ILE A 55 11.67 -15.04 -7.86
CA ILE A 55 12.54 -13.87 -8.09
C ILE A 55 13.09 -13.31 -6.78
N ALA A 56 12.28 -13.29 -5.71
CA ALA A 56 12.71 -12.79 -4.41
C ALA A 56 13.80 -13.67 -3.77
N SER A 57 13.89 -14.95 -4.11
CA SER A 57 14.95 -15.84 -3.59
C SER A 57 16.37 -15.37 -3.96
N TYR A 58 16.50 -14.53 -4.99
CA TYR A 58 17.79 -13.91 -5.38
C TYR A 58 18.09 -12.60 -4.66
N LEU A 59 17.18 -12.07 -3.81
CA LEU A 59 17.35 -10.81 -3.10
C LEU A 59 18.02 -10.96 -1.71
N GLY A 60 18.41 -12.17 -1.35
CA GLY A 60 18.84 -12.48 0.01
C GLY A 60 17.68 -12.61 1.00
N VAL A 61 18.00 -13.01 2.23
CA VAL A 61 17.00 -13.39 3.24
C VAL A 61 16.01 -12.26 3.54
N ILE A 62 16.49 -11.03 3.71
CA ILE A 62 15.65 -9.88 4.10
C ILE A 62 14.71 -9.51 2.96
N GLY A 63 15.20 -9.42 1.73
CA GLY A 63 14.37 -9.13 0.55
C GLY A 63 13.34 -10.23 0.31
N PHE A 64 13.70 -11.50 0.52
CA PHE A 64 12.78 -12.62 0.45
C PHE A 64 11.67 -12.51 1.49
N LEU A 65 12.01 -12.30 2.78
CA LEU A 65 11.03 -12.17 3.86
C LEU A 65 10.12 -10.95 3.66
N ALA A 66 10.66 -9.83 3.17
CA ALA A 66 9.85 -8.65 2.83
C ALA A 66 8.84 -8.97 1.73
N THR A 67 9.23 -9.74 0.71
CA THR A 67 8.34 -10.19 -0.37
C THR A 67 7.27 -11.16 0.15
N VAL A 68 7.65 -12.12 0.99
CA VAL A 68 6.69 -13.04 1.64
C VAL A 68 5.64 -12.25 2.42
N LEU A 69 6.07 -11.28 3.24
CA LEU A 69 5.16 -10.44 4.02
C LEU A 69 4.24 -9.61 3.10
N ALA A 70 4.78 -9.02 2.04
CA ALA A 70 4.01 -8.26 1.07
C ALA A 70 2.93 -9.12 0.38
N LEU A 71 3.25 -10.34 0.01
CA LEU A 71 2.27 -11.28 -0.55
C LEU A 71 1.21 -11.71 0.47
N ILE A 72 1.60 -11.98 1.72
CA ILE A 72 0.64 -12.26 2.80
C ILE A 72 -0.34 -11.09 2.95
N LEU A 73 0.15 -9.85 3.00
CA LEU A 73 -0.70 -8.67 3.09
C LEU A 73 -1.61 -8.52 1.86
N ALA A 74 -1.10 -8.78 0.65
CA ALA A 74 -1.85 -8.73 -0.59
C ALA A 74 -3.03 -9.74 -0.60
N TRP A 75 -2.78 -10.97 -0.17
CA TRP A 75 -3.83 -11.99 -0.07
C TRP A 75 -4.84 -11.64 1.02
N LEU A 76 -4.39 -11.31 2.23
CA LEU A 76 -5.27 -10.98 3.36
C LEU A 76 -6.06 -9.68 3.14
N TYR A 77 -5.59 -8.81 2.25
CA TYR A 77 -6.31 -7.59 1.87
C TYR A 77 -7.68 -7.91 1.24
N SER A 78 -7.75 -8.92 0.39
CA SER A 78 -8.98 -9.25 -0.35
C SER A 78 -9.64 -10.57 0.05
N MET A 79 -8.88 -11.54 0.60
CA MET A 79 -9.33 -12.90 0.88
C MET A 79 -10.23 -12.98 2.13
N PRO A 80 -11.44 -13.56 2.02
CA PRO A 80 -12.25 -13.89 3.20
C PRO A 80 -11.55 -14.95 4.09
N PRO A 81 -11.82 -14.98 5.40
CA PRO A 81 -12.74 -14.11 6.14
C PRO A 81 -12.11 -12.77 6.57
N ILE A 82 -10.81 -12.59 6.39
CA ILE A 82 -10.04 -11.47 6.94
C ILE A 82 -10.37 -10.16 6.21
N ARG A 83 -10.18 -10.13 4.88
CA ARG A 83 -10.50 -8.97 4.01
C ARG A 83 -10.15 -7.61 4.65
N PHE A 84 -8.87 -7.31 4.84
CA PHE A 84 -8.42 -6.06 5.47
C PHE A 84 -9.06 -4.81 4.86
N LYS A 85 -9.36 -4.83 3.56
CA LYS A 85 -10.03 -3.72 2.87
C LYS A 85 -11.42 -3.37 3.43
N ASN A 86 -12.06 -4.29 4.17
CA ASN A 86 -13.33 -3.99 4.83
C ASN A 86 -13.18 -3.04 6.03
N ASN A 87 -11.95 -2.72 6.42
CA ASN A 87 -11.66 -1.79 7.50
C ASN A 87 -10.60 -0.77 7.05
N GLY A 88 -10.98 0.49 6.93
CA GLY A 88 -10.10 1.56 6.43
C GLY A 88 -8.81 1.73 7.22
N TRP A 89 -8.78 1.48 8.54
CA TRP A 89 -7.56 1.55 9.32
C TRP A 89 -6.57 0.45 8.93
N ILE A 90 -7.03 -0.79 8.92
CA ILE A 90 -6.17 -1.95 8.67
C ILE A 90 -5.84 -2.05 7.18
N GLY A 91 -6.81 -1.82 6.29
CA GLY A 91 -6.63 -1.87 4.84
C GLY A 91 -5.62 -0.82 4.38
N ASN A 92 -5.80 0.44 4.79
CA ASN A 92 -4.89 1.52 4.39
C ASN A 92 -3.50 1.35 5.00
N LEU A 93 -3.39 0.80 6.24
CA LEU A 93 -2.10 0.43 6.83
C LEU A 93 -1.41 -0.67 6.02
N ALA A 94 -2.13 -1.73 5.65
CA ALA A 94 -1.59 -2.83 4.85
C ALA A 94 -1.07 -2.32 3.49
N CYS A 95 -1.80 -1.42 2.83
CA CYS A 95 -1.35 -0.76 1.61
C CYS A 95 -0.09 0.08 1.86
N GLY A 96 -0.07 0.94 2.86
CA GLY A 96 1.08 1.79 3.19
C GLY A 96 2.34 0.96 3.50
N VAL A 97 2.21 -0.08 4.30
CA VAL A 97 3.32 -0.99 4.61
C VAL A 97 3.82 -1.71 3.35
N SER A 98 2.92 -2.21 2.51
CA SER A 98 3.30 -2.99 1.32
C SER A 98 3.93 -2.13 0.23
N TYR A 99 3.30 -1.02 -0.13
CA TYR A 99 3.72 -0.20 -1.27
C TYR A 99 4.90 0.73 -0.93
N GLU A 100 5.01 1.19 0.32
CA GLU A 100 6.09 2.08 0.74
C GLU A 100 7.12 1.34 1.60
N GLY A 101 6.71 0.80 2.74
CA GLY A 101 7.63 0.26 3.74
C GLY A 101 8.45 -0.93 3.23
N LEU A 102 7.79 -1.98 2.75
CA LEU A 102 8.46 -3.19 2.28
C LEU A 102 9.21 -2.96 0.97
N ALA A 103 8.69 -2.11 0.07
CA ALA A 103 9.40 -1.73 -1.14
C ALA A 103 10.70 -0.97 -0.80
N TRP A 104 10.63 -0.01 0.14
CA TRP A 104 11.80 0.73 0.61
C TRP A 104 12.84 -0.18 1.26
N ILE A 105 12.40 -1.05 2.19
CA ILE A 105 13.29 -2.01 2.87
C ILE A 105 13.97 -2.92 1.84
N THR A 106 13.23 -3.45 0.88
CA THR A 106 13.78 -4.31 -0.19
C THR A 106 14.85 -3.57 -1.00
N GLY A 107 14.56 -2.34 -1.44
CA GLY A 107 15.51 -1.51 -2.19
C GLY A 107 16.77 -1.18 -1.38
N ALA A 108 16.61 -0.77 -0.12
CA ALA A 108 17.72 -0.44 0.77
C ALA A 108 18.59 -1.67 1.10
N THR A 109 17.98 -2.84 1.27
CA THR A 109 18.70 -4.11 1.48
C THR A 109 19.57 -4.47 0.28
N LEU A 110 19.06 -4.31 -0.94
CA LEU A 110 19.87 -4.55 -2.15
C LEU A 110 21.07 -3.65 -2.23
N LEU A 111 20.91 -2.36 -1.90
CA LEU A 111 22.01 -1.39 -1.89
C LEU A 111 23.04 -1.64 -0.79
N SER A 112 22.65 -2.31 0.29
CA SER A 112 23.53 -2.69 1.40
C SER A 112 24.10 -4.13 1.29
N GLY A 113 24.07 -4.71 0.10
CA GLY A 113 24.63 -6.05 -0.15
C GLY A 113 23.90 -7.17 0.57
N GLY A 114 22.60 -7.06 0.77
CA GLY A 114 21.76 -8.07 1.44
C GLY A 114 21.66 -7.89 2.97
N SER A 115 22.34 -6.91 3.53
CA SER A 115 22.32 -6.62 4.97
C SER A 115 21.06 -5.86 5.39
N ILE A 116 20.76 -5.87 6.71
CA ILE A 116 19.68 -5.07 7.28
C ILE A 116 19.96 -3.57 7.00
N PRO A 117 18.99 -2.83 6.45
CA PRO A 117 19.13 -1.40 6.23
C PRO A 117 19.46 -0.65 7.52
N ASN A 118 20.18 0.46 7.40
CA ASN A 118 20.53 1.29 8.56
C ASN A 118 19.26 1.90 9.20
N LYS A 119 19.41 2.33 10.47
CA LYS A 119 18.29 2.89 11.26
C LYS A 119 17.58 4.06 10.58
N PRO A 120 18.26 5.05 9.96
CA PRO A 120 17.59 6.11 9.21
C PRO A 120 16.72 5.58 8.05
N SER A 121 17.20 4.59 7.28
CA SER A 121 16.40 3.97 6.20
C SER A 121 15.16 3.28 6.74
N LEU A 122 15.28 2.54 7.84
CA LEU A 122 14.11 1.86 8.47
C LEU A 122 13.11 2.88 9.01
N LEU A 123 13.59 3.96 9.61
CA LEU A 123 12.74 5.04 10.10
C LEU A 123 11.99 5.72 8.94
N LEU A 124 12.69 6.03 7.84
CA LEU A 124 12.06 6.60 6.64
C LEU A 124 11.00 5.66 6.06
N ALA A 125 11.30 4.36 5.94
CA ALA A 125 10.33 3.36 5.48
C ALA A 125 9.04 3.38 6.32
N GLY A 126 9.17 3.43 7.65
CA GLY A 126 8.02 3.52 8.57
C GLY A 126 7.24 4.83 8.43
N LEU A 127 7.94 5.97 8.34
CA LEU A 127 7.31 7.28 8.19
C LEU A 127 6.56 7.42 6.87
N TYR A 128 7.13 6.93 5.76
CA TYR A 128 6.45 6.93 4.46
C TYR A 128 5.26 5.96 4.43
N SER A 129 5.37 4.79 5.08
CA SER A 129 4.22 3.88 5.25
C SER A 129 3.05 4.57 5.99
N ALA A 130 3.34 5.34 7.02
CA ALA A 130 2.33 6.10 7.74
C ALA A 130 1.72 7.22 6.88
N SER A 131 2.55 7.92 6.09
CA SER A 131 2.05 8.94 5.13
C SER A 131 1.17 8.31 4.05
N ALA A 132 1.54 7.17 3.53
CA ALA A 132 0.76 6.44 2.52
C ALA A 132 -0.61 6.03 3.05
N HIS A 133 -0.75 5.70 4.34
CA HIS A 133 -2.06 5.48 4.95
C HIS A 133 -2.97 6.71 4.80
N GLY A 134 -2.45 7.91 4.99
CA GLY A 134 -3.19 9.16 4.77
C GLY A 134 -3.64 9.32 3.32
N ILE A 135 -2.75 9.05 2.36
CA ILE A 135 -3.06 9.10 0.92
C ILE A 135 -4.17 8.10 0.57
N MET A 136 -4.09 6.87 1.07
CA MET A 136 -5.12 5.85 0.85
C MET A 136 -6.47 6.28 1.42
N THR A 137 -6.47 6.95 2.58
CA THR A 137 -7.70 7.53 3.16
C THR A 137 -8.33 8.58 2.25
N LEU A 138 -7.54 9.44 1.59
CA LEU A 138 -8.06 10.40 0.60
C LEU A 138 -8.69 9.68 -0.60
N ASN A 139 -8.09 8.58 -1.04
CA ASN A 139 -8.64 7.77 -2.13
C ASN A 139 -10.01 7.17 -1.81
N ASP A 140 -10.30 6.87 -0.54
CA ASP A 140 -11.58 6.31 -0.08
C ASP A 140 -12.75 7.31 -0.22
N PHE A 141 -12.48 8.62 -0.31
CA PHE A 141 -13.54 9.63 -0.40
C PHE A 141 -14.43 9.50 -1.64
N LYS A 142 -13.88 9.00 -2.74
CA LYS A 142 -14.65 8.77 -3.98
C LYS A 142 -15.64 7.60 -3.87
N ALA A 143 -15.47 6.72 -2.86
CA ALA A 143 -16.20 5.47 -2.72
C ALA A 143 -17.20 5.46 -1.53
N ILE A 144 -17.36 6.57 -0.81
CA ILE A 144 -18.15 6.63 0.46
C ILE A 144 -19.52 5.97 0.34
N GLU A 145 -20.27 6.28 -0.72
CA GLU A 145 -21.62 5.75 -0.89
C GLU A 145 -21.61 4.26 -1.20
N GLY A 146 -20.75 3.82 -2.12
CA GLY A 146 -20.57 2.40 -2.43
C GLY A 146 -20.10 1.58 -1.23
N ASP A 147 -19.13 2.11 -0.49
CA ASP A 147 -18.61 1.48 0.72
C ASP A 147 -19.71 1.27 1.77
N ARG A 148 -20.55 2.30 1.97
CA ARG A 148 -21.68 2.24 2.91
C ARG A 148 -22.69 1.15 2.49
N GLN A 149 -23.04 1.09 1.21
CA GLN A 149 -23.99 0.10 0.69
C GLN A 149 -23.45 -1.34 0.77
N MET A 150 -22.13 -1.51 0.58
CA MET A 150 -21.47 -2.82 0.63
C MET A 150 -21.00 -3.22 2.03
N GLY A 151 -21.23 -2.40 3.07
CA GLY A 151 -20.79 -2.66 4.43
C GLY A 151 -19.28 -2.53 4.65
N VAL A 152 -18.56 -1.89 3.71
CA VAL A 152 -17.14 -1.56 3.85
C VAL A 152 -16.98 -0.38 4.82
N ARG A 153 -16.14 -0.56 5.82
CA ARG A 153 -15.90 0.45 6.87
C ARG A 153 -14.63 1.26 6.54
N SER A 154 -14.63 1.96 5.39
CA SER A 154 -13.57 2.92 5.08
C SER A 154 -13.55 4.07 6.08
N LEU A 155 -12.44 4.81 6.19
CA LEU A 155 -12.33 5.88 7.17
C LEU A 155 -13.38 6.99 6.99
N PRO A 156 -13.69 7.45 5.77
CA PRO A 156 -14.79 8.40 5.58
C PRO A 156 -16.16 7.86 6.01
N VAL A 157 -16.41 6.55 5.86
CA VAL A 157 -17.64 5.92 6.34
C VAL A 157 -17.69 5.85 7.86
N GLN A 158 -16.57 5.52 8.53
CA GLN A 158 -16.48 5.36 9.99
C GLN A 158 -16.51 6.70 10.74
N LEU A 159 -15.80 7.71 10.23
CA LEU A 159 -15.54 8.97 10.94
C LEU A 159 -16.38 10.13 10.41
N GLY A 160 -17.00 9.98 9.23
CA GLY A 160 -17.56 11.06 8.43
C GLY A 160 -16.47 11.83 7.69
N ALA A 161 -16.85 12.48 6.57
CA ALA A 161 -15.92 13.12 5.65
C ALA A 161 -14.97 14.13 6.33
N LYS A 162 -15.50 15.01 7.17
CA LYS A 162 -14.69 16.06 7.84
C LYS A 162 -13.59 15.49 8.72
N LYS A 163 -13.92 14.53 9.60
CA LYS A 163 -12.93 13.93 10.51
C LYS A 163 -11.94 13.04 9.74
N ALA A 164 -12.40 12.30 8.74
CA ALA A 164 -11.53 11.49 7.90
C ALA A 164 -10.52 12.35 7.13
N ALA A 165 -10.91 13.53 6.61
CA ALA A 165 -10.00 14.48 5.99
C ALA A 165 -8.94 14.99 6.98
N GLN A 166 -9.35 15.35 8.20
CA GLN A 166 -8.41 15.79 9.25
C GLN A 166 -7.42 14.69 9.63
N VAL A 167 -7.90 13.44 9.79
CA VAL A 167 -7.03 12.28 10.08
C VAL A 167 -6.07 12.02 8.92
N SER A 168 -6.54 12.07 7.68
CA SER A 168 -5.71 11.92 6.50
C SER A 168 -4.62 12.99 6.45
N ALA A 169 -4.98 14.27 6.64
CA ALA A 169 -4.02 15.37 6.68
C ALA A 169 -2.96 15.16 7.77
N ALA A 170 -3.38 14.77 8.98
CA ALA A 170 -2.47 14.50 10.10
C ALA A 170 -1.51 13.33 9.78
N LEU A 171 -2.03 12.23 9.24
CA LEU A 171 -1.24 11.05 8.84
C LEU A 171 -0.24 11.38 7.71
N MET A 172 -0.54 12.35 6.87
CA MET A 172 0.39 12.80 5.83
C MET A 172 1.42 13.80 6.38
N LEU A 173 1.01 14.78 7.17
CA LEU A 173 1.88 15.88 7.62
C LEU A 173 2.80 15.48 8.78
N ILE A 174 2.29 14.76 9.78
CA ILE A 174 3.09 14.41 10.97
C ILE A 174 4.35 13.62 10.61
N PRO A 175 4.29 12.53 9.81
CA PRO A 175 5.50 11.83 9.40
C PRO A 175 6.46 12.72 8.60
N GLN A 176 5.98 13.63 7.77
CA GLN A 176 6.83 14.55 7.00
C GLN A 176 7.61 15.51 7.93
N ILE A 177 7.01 15.95 9.04
CA ILE A 177 7.73 16.73 10.06
C ILE A 177 8.91 15.92 10.62
N PHE A 178 8.68 14.63 10.93
CA PHE A 178 9.77 13.75 11.40
C PHE A 178 10.84 13.51 10.32
N VAL A 179 10.45 13.39 9.06
CA VAL A 179 11.40 13.29 7.92
C VAL A 179 12.23 14.56 7.84
N LEU A 180 11.61 15.74 7.93
CA LEU A 180 12.30 17.03 7.93
C LEU A 180 13.33 17.13 9.06
N MET A 181 12.91 16.80 10.29
CA MET A 181 13.80 16.79 11.47
C MET A 181 14.96 15.80 11.28
N LEU A 182 14.71 14.61 10.77
CA LEU A 182 15.73 13.60 10.51
C LEU A 182 16.75 14.11 9.48
N LEU A 183 16.29 14.72 8.39
CA LEU A 183 17.19 15.26 7.34
C LEU A 183 18.07 16.39 7.87
N LEU A 184 17.51 17.28 8.70
CA LEU A 184 18.28 18.34 9.37
C LEU A 184 19.32 17.73 10.32
N TYR A 185 18.94 16.74 11.13
CA TYR A 185 19.85 16.03 12.03
C TYR A 185 21.00 15.34 11.27
N LEU A 186 20.72 14.78 10.10
CA LEU A 186 21.73 14.15 9.23
C LEU A 186 22.55 15.16 8.41
N GLY A 187 22.39 16.46 8.59
CA GLY A 187 23.09 17.51 7.83
C GLY A 187 22.66 17.59 6.36
N LYS A 188 21.51 17.03 6.01
CA LYS A 188 20.97 16.99 4.63
C LYS A 188 20.07 18.20 4.34
N GLN A 189 20.59 19.41 4.53
CA GLN A 189 19.83 20.66 4.48
C GLN A 189 19.10 20.89 3.16
N SER A 190 19.74 20.61 2.01
CA SER A 190 19.12 20.79 0.69
C SER A 190 17.85 19.92 0.53
N TYR A 191 17.90 18.67 0.98
CA TYR A 191 16.74 17.78 0.96
C TYR A 191 15.67 18.24 1.94
N ALA A 192 16.08 18.72 3.13
CA ALA A 192 15.16 19.27 4.11
C ALA A 192 14.38 20.49 3.57
N MET A 193 15.06 21.39 2.86
CA MET A 193 14.43 22.54 2.21
C MET A 193 13.37 22.11 1.17
N VAL A 194 13.69 21.09 0.35
CA VAL A 194 12.74 20.57 -0.65
C VAL A 194 11.50 19.98 0.05
N ILE A 195 11.69 19.14 1.07
CA ILE A 195 10.56 18.58 1.83
C ILE A 195 9.73 19.68 2.49
N GLY A 196 10.40 20.68 3.10
CA GLY A 196 9.70 21.83 3.70
C GLY A 196 8.86 22.62 2.70
N ALA A 197 9.39 22.88 1.51
CA ALA A 197 8.66 23.56 0.44
C ALA A 197 7.44 22.75 -0.03
N LEU A 198 7.61 21.43 -0.20
CA LEU A 198 6.51 20.53 -0.56
C LEU A 198 5.42 20.48 0.52
N MET A 199 5.80 20.47 1.81
CA MET A 199 4.85 20.53 2.93
C MET A 199 4.05 21.83 2.91
N VAL A 200 4.68 22.98 2.65
CA VAL A 200 3.98 24.25 2.51
C VAL A 200 2.98 24.18 1.35
N GLY A 201 3.39 23.70 0.18
CA GLY A 201 2.47 23.49 -0.96
C GLY A 201 1.30 22.57 -0.62
N GLN A 202 1.55 21.48 0.12
CA GLN A 202 0.50 20.55 0.56
C GLN A 202 -0.51 21.22 1.48
N LEU A 203 -0.09 22.11 2.38
CA LEU A 203 -1.00 22.83 3.29
C LEU A 203 -1.97 23.76 2.54
N PHE A 204 -1.62 24.23 1.33
CA PHE A 204 -2.55 25.01 0.50
C PHE A 204 -3.57 24.14 -0.24
N LEU A 205 -3.33 22.82 -0.35
CA LEU A 205 -4.19 21.87 -1.05
C LEU A 205 -5.14 21.10 -0.12
N LEU A 206 -4.89 21.13 1.19
CA LEU A 206 -5.69 20.46 2.23
C LEU A 206 -6.71 21.41 2.85
#